data_a041ad8aa189fc9ff1cba3a86e520c62
#
_entry.id   a041ad8aa189fc9ff1cba3a86e520c62
#
_cell.length_a   1.000
_cell.length_b   1.000
_cell.length_c   1.000
_cell.angle_alpha   90.00
_cell.angle_beta   90.00
_cell.angle_gamma   90.00
#
_symmetry.space_group_name_H-M   'P 1'
#
loop_
_entity.id
_entity.type
_entity.pdbx_description
1 polymer ?
#
loop_
_entity_poly.entity_id
_entity_poly.type
_entity_poly.pdbx_seq_one_letter_code
_entity_poly.pdbx_strand_id
1 'polypeptide(L)'
;MHYMSSMKEENIVYVIQEVAGTQSGNPKINIMGASNYGKIKFLLPEFSQIIFSPGPLVFKLRKGLKDFKEGDHLLLIGDPALIGVACSIVSDITNGKYNLLKWDKQERKYYPIQINLYEKGDIND
;
A
#
# COMPACT_ATOMS: atom_id res chain seq x y z
N MET A 1 -5.99 31.29 -10.59
CA MET A 1 -5.70 30.69 -10.36
C MET A 1 -5.76 29.82 -10.27
N HIS A 2 -5.72 29.22 -10.19
CA HIS A 2 -5.67 28.39 -9.74
C HIS A 2 -5.03 27.46 -9.94
N TYR A 3 -4.54 27.53 -10.55
CA TYR A 3 -3.97 26.50 -10.54
C TYR A 3 -3.84 25.79 -9.46
N MET A 4 -4.67 25.73 -8.90
CA MET A 4 -4.58 25.20 -7.57
C MET A 4 -4.43 23.70 -7.55
N SER A 5 -4.90 23.04 -8.55
CA SER A 5 -4.73 21.59 -8.62
C SER A 5 -3.25 21.19 -8.61
N SER A 6 -2.40 22.06 -9.15
CA SER A 6 -0.97 21.78 -9.14
C SER A 6 -0.36 21.92 -7.77
N MET A 7 -1.10 22.52 -6.84
CA MET A 7 -0.63 22.71 -5.47
C MET A 7 -1.06 21.58 -4.55
N LYS A 8 -1.90 20.67 -5.04
CA LYS A 8 -2.31 19.54 -4.22
C LYS A 8 -1.17 18.57 -4.05
N GLU A 9 -1.11 17.99 -2.88
CA GLU A 9 -0.18 16.91 -2.66
C GLU A 9 -0.49 15.77 -3.60
N GLU A 10 0.53 15.20 -4.14
CA GLU A 10 0.37 13.98 -4.92
C GLU A 10 -0.09 12.86 -4.02
N ASN A 11 -0.94 12.01 -4.57
CA ASN A 11 -1.25 10.76 -3.90
C ASN A 11 -0.05 9.82 -4.00
N ILE A 12 0.06 8.93 -3.06
CA ILE A 12 1.20 8.01 -2.96
C ILE A 12 0.67 6.59 -2.97
N VAL A 13 1.37 5.73 -3.70
CA VAL A 13 1.17 4.29 -3.62
C VAL A 13 2.30 3.73 -2.78
N TYR A 14 1.97 3.29 -1.59
CA TYR A 14 2.94 2.71 -0.67
C TYR A 14 3.06 1.22 -0.96
N VAL A 15 4.20 0.82 -1.48
CA VAL A 15 4.50 -0.60 -1.72
C VAL A 15 5.14 -1.14 -0.45
N ILE A 16 4.52 -2.12 0.15
CA ILE A 16 4.94 -2.60 1.46
C ILE A 16 6.38 -3.12 1.42
N GLN A 17 6.71 -3.86 0.39
CA GLN A 17 8.04 -4.44 0.28
C GLN A 17 8.48 -4.45 -1.18
N GLU A 18 9.77 -4.20 -1.40
CA GLU A 18 10.30 -4.26 -2.77
C GLU A 18 10.14 -5.66 -3.32
N VAL A 19 9.84 -5.72 -4.62
CA VAL A 19 9.68 -6.99 -5.32
C VAL A 19 11.00 -7.36 -5.97
N ALA A 20 11.38 -8.61 -5.83
CA ALA A 20 12.60 -9.11 -6.46
C ALA A 20 12.56 -8.82 -7.95
N GLY A 21 13.66 -8.29 -8.48
CA GLY A 21 13.79 -7.99 -9.88
C GLY A 21 13.18 -6.67 -10.33
N THR A 22 12.59 -5.92 -9.41
CA THR A 22 11.95 -4.64 -9.77
C THR A 22 12.95 -3.69 -10.43
N GLN A 23 14.19 -3.71 -9.99
CA GLN A 23 15.20 -2.80 -10.49
C GLN A 23 16.08 -3.41 -11.56
N SER A 24 15.85 -4.67 -11.90
CA SER A 24 16.69 -5.36 -12.88
C SER A 24 16.12 -5.33 -14.29
N GLY A 25 14.96 -4.72 -14.49
CA GLY A 25 14.34 -4.66 -15.80
C GLY A 25 13.41 -5.81 -16.11
N ASN A 26 13.39 -6.84 -15.28
CA ASN A 26 12.52 -8.00 -15.48
C ASN A 26 11.71 -8.30 -14.23
N PRO A 27 10.91 -7.36 -13.78
CA PRO A 27 10.13 -7.57 -12.56
C PRO A 27 9.04 -8.62 -12.78
N LYS A 28 8.77 -9.40 -11.73
CA LYS A 28 7.68 -10.37 -11.78
C LYS A 28 6.32 -9.67 -11.85
N ILE A 29 6.26 -8.45 -11.38
CA ILE A 29 5.04 -7.66 -11.35
C ILE A 29 5.34 -6.34 -12.03
N ASN A 30 4.46 -5.89 -12.88
CA ASN A 30 4.61 -4.60 -13.55
C ASN A 30 4.24 -3.49 -12.57
N ILE A 31 5.23 -3.08 -11.79
CA ILE A 31 5.03 -2.06 -10.76
C ILE A 31 4.67 -0.70 -11.37
N MET A 32 5.08 -0.48 -12.62
CA MET A 32 4.83 0.80 -13.27
C MET A 32 3.35 1.09 -13.46
N GLY A 33 2.54 0.04 -13.62
CA GLY A 33 1.10 0.23 -13.72
C GLY A 33 0.49 0.83 -12.48
N ALA A 34 1.11 0.63 -11.33
CA ALA A 34 0.61 1.20 -10.10
C ALA A 34 0.77 2.71 -10.05
N SER A 35 1.67 3.27 -10.86
CA SER A 35 1.91 4.71 -10.87
C SER A 35 0.70 5.50 -11.35
N ASN A 36 -0.27 4.83 -11.96
CA ASN A 36 -1.53 5.49 -12.34
C ASN A 36 -2.33 5.93 -11.11
N TYR A 37 -2.01 5.38 -9.95
CA TYR A 37 -2.74 5.67 -8.73
C TYR A 37 -1.99 6.60 -7.80
N GLY A 38 -0.74 6.89 -8.10
CA GLY A 38 0.05 7.80 -7.31
C GLY A 38 1.55 7.53 -7.45
N LYS A 39 2.33 8.35 -6.80
CA LYS A 39 3.78 8.20 -6.80
C LYS A 39 4.17 6.96 -6.00
N ILE A 40 5.03 6.14 -6.57
CA ILE A 40 5.44 4.89 -5.92
C ILE A 40 6.45 5.18 -4.81
N LYS A 41 6.21 4.60 -3.64
CA LYS A 41 7.13 4.67 -2.52
C LYS A 41 7.25 3.30 -1.88
N PHE A 42 8.46 2.76 -1.84
CA PHE A 42 8.72 1.47 -1.21
C PHE A 42 8.97 1.66 0.28
N LEU A 43 8.41 0.79 1.10
CA LEU A 43 8.55 0.88 2.55
C LEU A 43 9.69 0.02 3.10
N LEU A 44 9.80 -1.20 2.62
CA LEU A 44 10.82 -2.13 3.11
C LEU A 44 11.57 -2.76 1.95
N PRO A 45 12.84 -3.09 2.14
CA PRO A 45 13.60 -3.78 1.11
C PRO A 45 13.09 -5.21 0.93
N GLU A 46 13.41 -5.81 -0.21
CA GLU A 46 13.08 -7.21 -0.43
C GLU A 46 13.78 -8.09 0.61
N PHE A 47 13.23 -9.28 0.84
CA PHE A 47 13.73 -10.24 1.81
C PHE A 47 13.52 -9.83 3.27
N SER A 48 12.85 -8.71 3.55
CA SER A 48 12.45 -8.40 4.92
C SER A 48 11.41 -9.42 5.39
N GLN A 49 11.57 -9.93 6.59
CA GLN A 49 10.65 -10.91 7.16
C GLN A 49 10.53 -10.71 8.65
N ILE A 50 9.35 -10.97 9.17
CA ILE A 50 9.14 -11.04 10.62
C ILE A 50 9.26 -12.51 11.01
N ILE A 51 10.36 -12.86 11.67
CA ILE A 51 10.58 -14.24 12.11
C ILE A 51 10.50 -14.33 13.63
N PHE A 52 11.35 -13.59 14.32
CA PHE A 52 11.40 -13.68 15.78
C PHE A 52 11.03 -12.39 16.49
N SER A 53 11.44 -11.26 15.93
CA SER A 53 11.27 -9.99 16.60
C SER A 53 10.66 -8.98 15.63
N PRO A 54 9.36 -8.75 15.72
CA PRO A 54 8.69 -7.84 14.78
C PRO A 54 9.00 -6.36 15.02
N GLY A 55 9.44 -6.01 16.22
CA GLY A 55 9.57 -4.61 16.61
C GLY A 55 10.25 -3.68 15.62
N PRO A 56 11.46 -4.01 15.14
CA PRO A 56 12.16 -3.11 14.22
C PRO A 56 11.42 -2.87 12.91
N LEU A 57 10.76 -3.91 12.37
CA LEU A 57 10.01 -3.75 11.12
C LEU A 57 8.71 -3.00 11.35
N VAL A 58 8.05 -3.24 12.46
CA VAL A 58 6.85 -2.48 12.82
C VAL A 58 7.19 -1.00 12.93
N PHE A 59 8.31 -0.69 13.58
CA PHE A 59 8.75 0.69 13.72
C PHE A 59 8.99 1.34 12.36
N LYS A 60 9.67 0.64 11.46
CA LYS A 60 9.92 1.15 10.12
C LYS A 60 8.63 1.40 9.35
N LEU A 61 7.69 0.47 9.47
CA LEU A 61 6.41 0.63 8.79
C LEU A 61 5.63 1.81 9.35
N ARG A 62 5.61 1.97 10.69
CA ARG A 62 4.92 3.12 11.27
C ARG A 62 5.53 4.42 10.79
N LYS A 63 6.85 4.48 10.74
CA LYS A 63 7.54 5.68 10.30
C LYS A 63 7.24 5.96 8.84
N GLY A 64 7.27 4.93 8.01
CA GLY A 64 7.03 5.09 6.57
C GLY A 64 5.60 5.44 6.23
N LEU A 65 4.66 5.03 7.06
CA LEU A 65 3.24 5.23 6.79
C LEU A 65 2.62 6.39 7.57
N LYS A 66 3.41 7.10 8.34
CA LYS A 66 2.85 8.12 9.25
C LYS A 66 2.05 9.20 8.55
N ASP A 67 2.35 9.47 7.29
CA ASP A 67 1.66 10.50 6.53
C ASP A 67 0.62 9.94 5.56
N PHE A 68 0.27 8.68 5.72
CA PHE A 68 -0.77 8.06 4.88
C PHE A 68 -2.07 8.83 5.03
N LYS A 69 -2.67 9.16 3.91
CA LYS A 69 -3.87 10.01 3.90
C LYS A 69 -4.88 9.50 2.89
N GLU A 70 -6.04 10.10 2.91
CA GLU A 70 -7.08 9.80 1.95
C GLU A 70 -6.54 10.03 0.53
N GLY A 71 -6.81 9.12 -0.36
CA GLY A 71 -6.30 9.19 -1.72
C GLY A 71 -5.04 8.38 -1.93
N ASP A 72 -4.32 8.07 -0.85
CA ASP A 72 -3.17 7.18 -0.96
C ASP A 72 -3.65 5.73 -1.04
N HIS A 73 -2.79 4.87 -1.54
CA HIS A 73 -3.08 3.44 -1.67
C HIS A 73 -1.98 2.63 -1.02
N LEU A 74 -2.37 1.51 -0.45
CA LEU A 74 -1.43 0.55 0.09
C LEU A 74 -1.40 -0.64 -0.85
N LEU A 75 -0.27 -0.85 -1.50
CA LEU A 75 -0.12 -1.94 -2.48
C LEU A 75 0.32 -3.20 -1.77
N LEU A 76 -0.51 -4.23 -1.88
CA LEU A 76 -0.37 -5.47 -1.09
C LEU A 76 0.64 -6.41 -1.72
N ILE A 77 1.90 -6.03 -1.67
CA ILE A 77 3.01 -6.84 -2.17
C ILE A 77 4.02 -6.99 -1.04
N GLY A 78 4.39 -8.22 -0.76
CA GLY A 78 5.40 -8.50 0.24
C GLY A 78 5.07 -9.74 1.06
N ASP A 79 5.83 -9.93 2.12
CA ASP A 79 5.59 -11.00 3.07
C ASP A 79 4.22 -10.81 3.73
N PRO A 80 3.40 -11.87 3.83
CA PRO A 80 2.05 -11.72 4.38
C PRO A 80 2.00 -11.11 5.77
N ALA A 81 2.97 -11.41 6.62
CA ALA A 81 2.98 -10.83 7.96
C ALA A 81 3.21 -9.32 7.90
N LEU A 82 4.06 -8.87 6.99
CA LEU A 82 4.32 -7.45 6.82
C LEU A 82 3.10 -6.74 6.24
N ILE A 83 2.41 -7.39 5.32
CA ILE A 83 1.17 -6.85 4.77
C ILE A 83 0.14 -6.66 5.88
N GLY A 84 -0.01 -7.66 6.74
CA GLY A 84 -0.94 -7.58 7.84
C GLY A 84 -0.64 -6.43 8.79
N VAL A 85 0.63 -6.25 9.13
CA VAL A 85 1.05 -5.17 10.01
C VAL A 85 0.80 -3.82 9.36
N ALA A 86 1.15 -3.69 8.08
CA ALA A 86 0.94 -2.43 7.36
C ALA A 86 -0.53 -2.05 7.32
N CYS A 87 -1.40 -3.01 7.04
CA CYS A 87 -2.84 -2.76 7.03
C CYS A 87 -3.34 -2.32 8.40
N SER A 88 -2.84 -2.93 9.47
CA SER A 88 -3.22 -2.56 10.83
C SER A 88 -2.82 -1.13 11.13
N ILE A 89 -1.61 -0.74 10.73
CA ILE A 89 -1.12 0.61 10.97
C ILE A 89 -1.97 1.63 10.21
N VAL A 90 -2.22 1.38 8.94
CA VAL A 90 -3.00 2.29 8.12
C VAL A 90 -4.42 2.40 8.64
N SER A 91 -5.01 1.28 9.07
CA SER A 91 -6.34 1.29 9.65
C SER A 91 -6.39 2.16 10.90
N ASP A 92 -5.36 2.08 11.74
CA ASP A 92 -5.28 2.88 12.95
C ASP A 92 -5.19 4.38 12.63
N ILE A 93 -4.37 4.73 11.65
CA ILE A 93 -4.18 6.13 11.25
C ILE A 93 -5.45 6.72 10.66
N THR A 94 -6.18 5.93 9.89
CA THR A 94 -7.31 6.43 9.09
C THR A 94 -8.66 6.11 9.71
N ASN A 95 -8.69 5.58 10.91
CA ASN A 95 -9.94 5.16 11.57
C ASN A 95 -10.70 4.15 10.73
N GLY A 96 -9.97 3.21 10.14
CA GLY A 96 -10.57 2.09 9.44
C GLY A 96 -11.04 2.38 8.02
N LYS A 97 -10.67 3.54 7.47
CA LYS A 97 -11.08 3.90 6.10
C LYS A 97 -9.84 4.18 5.26
N TYR A 98 -9.56 3.31 4.31
CA TYR A 98 -8.36 3.47 3.50
C TYR A 98 -8.49 2.69 2.20
N ASN A 99 -7.59 2.98 1.27
CA ASN A 99 -7.58 2.33 -0.04
C ASN A 99 -6.46 1.32 -0.12
N LEU A 100 -6.78 0.16 -0.67
CA LEU A 100 -5.80 -0.86 -1.03
C LEU A 100 -5.65 -0.88 -2.53
N LEU A 101 -4.53 -1.39 -2.98
CA LEU A 101 -4.29 -1.65 -4.39
C LEU A 101 -3.85 -3.10 -4.51
N LYS A 102 -4.52 -3.84 -5.38
CA LYS A 102 -4.28 -5.27 -5.54
C LYS A 102 -3.87 -5.58 -6.96
N TRP A 103 -2.82 -6.36 -7.11
CA TRP A 103 -2.39 -6.87 -8.41
C TRP A 103 -3.12 -8.16 -8.73
N ASP A 104 -3.74 -8.22 -9.92
CA ASP A 104 -4.41 -9.43 -10.37
C ASP A 104 -3.52 -10.09 -11.42
N LYS A 105 -3.07 -11.30 -11.09
CA LYS A 105 -2.14 -12.03 -11.97
C LYS A 105 -2.78 -12.44 -13.28
N GLN A 106 -4.05 -12.80 -13.25
CA GLN A 106 -4.72 -13.30 -14.45
C GLN A 106 -4.99 -12.16 -15.43
N GLU A 107 -5.54 -11.07 -14.92
CA GLU A 107 -5.86 -9.92 -15.74
C GLU A 107 -4.66 -9.01 -15.97
N ARG A 108 -3.60 -9.20 -15.20
CA ARG A 108 -2.38 -8.43 -15.26
C ARG A 108 -2.64 -6.93 -15.14
N LYS A 109 -3.42 -6.59 -14.13
CA LYS A 109 -3.73 -5.18 -13.86
C LYS A 109 -4.02 -4.99 -12.38
N TYR A 110 -4.08 -3.72 -11.98
CA TYR A 110 -4.32 -3.33 -10.61
C TYR A 110 -5.77 -3.02 -10.39
N TYR A 111 -6.27 -3.39 -9.22
CA TYR A 111 -7.62 -3.07 -8.79
C TYR A 111 -7.56 -2.28 -7.49
N PRO A 112 -8.16 -1.07 -7.47
CA PRO A 112 -8.28 -0.34 -6.22
C PRO A 112 -9.45 -0.89 -5.41
N ILE A 113 -9.25 -0.97 -4.10
CA ILE A 113 -10.27 -1.47 -3.19
C ILE A 113 -10.41 -0.47 -2.05
N GLN A 114 -11.61 0.03 -1.83
CA GLN A 114 -11.88 0.91 -0.71
C GLN A 114 -12.29 0.08 0.50
N ILE A 115 -11.62 0.30 1.61
CA ILE A 115 -11.92 -0.38 2.85
C ILE A 115 -12.59 0.61 3.79
N ASN A 116 -13.66 0.17 4.39
CA ASN A 116 -14.33 0.87 5.48
C ASN A 116 -14.76 -0.18 6.48
N LEU A 117 -14.04 -0.27 7.58
CA LEU A 117 -14.28 -1.32 8.56
C LEU A 117 -15.62 -1.18 9.28
N TYR A 118 -16.25 -0.03 9.16
CA TYR A 118 -17.51 0.21 9.83
C TYR A 118 -18.69 0.14 8.89
N GLU A 119 -18.43 -0.16 7.64
CA GLU A 119 -19.48 -0.29 6.65
C GLU A 119 -20.27 -1.55 6.93
N LYS A 120 -21.58 -1.41 6.98
CA LYS A 120 -22.44 -2.58 7.11
C LYS A 120 -22.82 -3.01 5.71
N GLY A 121 -22.44 -4.23 5.38
CA GLY A 121 -22.81 -4.77 4.10
C GLY A 121 -24.32 -4.94 4.02
N ASP A 122 -24.77 -5.27 2.82
CA ASP A 122 -26.16 -5.60 2.63
C ASP A 122 -26.40 -7.02 3.13
N ILE A 123 -26.59 -7.13 4.41
CA ILE A 123 -26.68 -8.43 5.03
C ILE A 123 -28.10 -8.77 5.37
N ASN A 124 -28.54 -9.80 4.76
CA ASN A 124 -29.74 -10.47 5.20
C ASN A 124 -29.40 -11.72 5.98
N ASP A 125 -28.24 -11.75 6.45
CA ASP A 125 -27.74 -12.90 7.20
C ASP A 125 -27.61 -12.56 8.66
#